data_266e6fb7e9b52bebada439fd427a3e1f
#
_entry.id   266e6fb7e9b52bebada439fd427a3e1f
#
_cell.length_a   1.000
_cell.length_b   1.000
_cell.length_c   1.000
_cell.angle_alpha   90.00
_cell.angle_beta   90.00
_cell.angle_gamma   90.00
#
_symmetry.space_group_name_H-M   'P 1'
#
loop_
_entity.id
_entity.type
_entity.pdbx_description
1 polymer ?
#
loop_
_entity_poly.entity_id
_entity_poly.type
_entity_poly.pdbx_seq_one_letter_code
_entity_poly.pdbx_strand_id
1 'polypeptide(L)'
;MDTRRKTLLAILRKCQEKQPVHEVIDYICDLKTRDHSVYSANDFCSLLERAGAIERVGEDGASYEEVELEPKTVVVDGVEYLEPQTPAPAFWLTTQAGLDMLAADDPEGRTEQLFEEEVAYLPIFKRILTLCSAAGGASAKQIAKACDTDPLLQSPRYYSSRFVEKLNKSDALTWAGKTWELTQTGREALAQLESVDDPASAEILANLEA
;
A
#
# COMPACT_ATOMS: atom_id res chain seq x y z
N MET A 1 -5.94 -8.60 6.08
CA MET A 1 -5.66 -7.45 6.96
C MET A 1 -4.63 -6.48 6.39
N ASP A 2 -3.80 -6.91 5.44
CA ASP A 2 -2.59 -6.19 5.04
C ASP A 2 -2.77 -5.12 3.95
N THR A 3 -3.74 -5.24 3.05
CA THR A 3 -4.02 -4.19 2.05
C THR A 3 -4.39 -2.87 2.72
N ARG A 4 -5.13 -2.96 3.85
CA ARG A 4 -5.45 -1.78 4.66
C ARG A 4 -4.22 -1.13 5.28
N ARG A 5 -3.27 -1.93 5.78
CA ARG A 5 -2.03 -1.42 6.37
C ARG A 5 -1.26 -0.56 5.36
N LYS A 6 -1.06 -1.08 4.14
CA LYS A 6 -0.38 -0.34 3.06
C LYS A 6 -1.05 1.00 2.77
N THR A 7 -2.38 1.00 2.63
CA THR A 7 -3.15 2.23 2.40
C THR A 7 -3.03 3.20 3.58
N LEU A 8 -3.15 2.71 4.83
CA LEU A 8 -3.01 3.56 6.03
C LEU A 8 -1.62 4.18 6.12
N LEU A 9 -0.54 3.41 5.90
CA LEU A 9 0.82 3.93 5.89
C LEU A 9 1.07 4.91 4.74
N ALA A 10 0.48 4.67 3.57
CA ALA A 10 0.58 5.60 2.45
C ALA A 10 -0.09 6.94 2.76
N ILE A 11 -1.24 6.94 3.44
CA ILE A 11 -1.92 8.16 3.90
C ILE A 11 -1.04 8.89 4.92
N LEU A 12 -0.49 8.18 5.92
CA LEU A 12 0.42 8.80 6.90
C LEU A 12 1.63 9.43 6.24
N ARG A 13 2.25 8.77 5.25
CA ARG A 13 3.38 9.34 4.48
C ARG A 13 2.97 10.57 3.69
N LYS A 14 1.80 10.56 3.06
CA LYS A 14 1.26 11.69 2.28
C LYS A 14 0.99 12.90 3.19
N CYS A 15 0.49 12.67 4.40
CA CYS A 15 0.11 13.70 5.36
C CYS A 15 1.25 14.13 6.30
N GLN A 16 2.51 13.69 6.10
CA GLN A 16 3.66 14.22 6.87
C GLN A 16 3.82 15.73 6.67
N GLU A 17 3.51 16.21 5.48
CA GLU A 17 3.28 17.61 5.20
C GLU A 17 1.76 17.87 5.14
N LYS A 18 1.35 19.06 5.57
CA LYS A 18 -0.04 19.47 5.57
C LYS A 18 -0.67 19.34 4.18
N GLN A 19 -1.74 18.56 4.04
CA GLN A 19 -2.40 18.27 2.77
C GLN A 19 -3.89 18.67 2.82
N PRO A 20 -4.43 19.34 1.80
CA PRO A 20 -5.86 19.62 1.70
C PRO A 20 -6.70 18.32 1.79
N VAL A 21 -7.81 18.36 2.52
CA VAL A 21 -8.67 17.18 2.72
C VAL A 21 -9.06 16.53 1.38
N HIS A 22 -9.45 17.32 0.38
CA HIS A 22 -9.87 16.80 -0.93
C HIS A 22 -8.73 16.09 -1.68
N GLU A 23 -7.48 16.61 -1.62
CA GLU A 23 -6.32 15.96 -2.26
C GLU A 23 -5.98 14.61 -1.62
N VAL A 24 -6.16 14.49 -0.30
CA VAL A 24 -5.97 13.21 0.40
C VAL A 24 -7.06 12.22 -0.01
N ILE A 25 -8.31 12.66 -0.15
CA ILE A 25 -9.41 11.83 -0.64
C ILE A 25 -9.11 11.31 -2.06
N ASP A 26 -8.71 12.20 -2.97
CA ASP A 26 -8.37 11.85 -4.36
C ASP A 26 -7.20 10.86 -4.39
N TYR A 27 -6.15 11.09 -3.61
CA TYR A 27 -5.02 10.18 -3.46
C TYR A 27 -5.46 8.77 -2.99
N ILE A 28 -6.35 8.69 -2.00
CA ILE A 28 -6.87 7.41 -1.52
C ILE A 28 -7.71 6.72 -2.61
N CYS A 29 -8.51 7.47 -3.36
CA CYS A 29 -9.27 6.93 -4.48
C CYS A 29 -8.36 6.32 -5.54
N ASP A 30 -7.23 6.97 -5.86
CA ASP A 30 -6.23 6.44 -6.79
C ASP A 30 -5.56 5.16 -6.25
N LEU A 31 -5.22 5.10 -4.97
CA LEU A 31 -4.72 3.88 -4.34
C LEU A 31 -5.73 2.74 -4.44
N LYS A 32 -7.01 3.02 -4.23
CA LYS A 32 -8.11 2.02 -4.29
C LYS A 32 -8.36 1.46 -5.69
N THR A 33 -7.99 2.15 -6.75
CA THR A 33 -8.09 1.57 -8.11
C THR A 33 -7.19 0.36 -8.27
N ARG A 34 -6.15 0.26 -7.46
CA ARG A 34 -5.18 -0.86 -7.43
C ARG A 34 -5.56 -1.94 -6.41
N ASP A 35 -6.24 -1.55 -5.34
CA ASP A 35 -6.63 -2.40 -4.22
C ASP A 35 -8.14 -2.33 -4.02
N HIS A 36 -8.86 -3.41 -4.33
CA HIS A 36 -10.33 -3.49 -4.19
C HIS A 36 -10.78 -3.47 -2.72
N SER A 37 -10.64 -2.31 -2.08
CA SER A 37 -11.12 -2.13 -0.69
C SER A 37 -12.58 -1.71 -0.66
N VAL A 38 -13.37 -2.31 0.23
CA VAL A 38 -14.76 -1.91 0.52
C VAL A 38 -14.88 -0.62 1.31
N TYR A 39 -13.77 -0.16 1.95
CA TYR A 39 -13.75 1.08 2.72
C TYR A 39 -13.71 2.29 1.80
N SER A 40 -14.47 3.32 2.13
CA SER A 40 -14.37 4.62 1.47
C SER A 40 -13.08 5.35 1.85
N ALA A 41 -12.72 6.40 1.11
CA ALA A 41 -11.58 7.25 1.48
C ALA A 41 -11.78 7.91 2.86
N ASN A 42 -13.02 8.35 3.13
CA ASN A 42 -13.38 8.93 4.42
C ASN A 42 -13.26 7.94 5.58
N ASP A 43 -13.56 6.63 5.36
CA ASP A 43 -13.41 5.62 6.40
C ASP A 43 -11.94 5.45 6.81
N PHE A 44 -11.00 5.50 5.86
CA PHE A 44 -9.57 5.45 6.16
C PHE A 44 -9.11 6.67 6.96
N CYS A 45 -9.50 7.89 6.55
CA CYS A 45 -9.18 9.10 7.30
C CYS A 45 -9.78 9.06 8.71
N SER A 46 -11.05 8.70 8.85
CA SER A 46 -11.72 8.59 10.15
C SER A 46 -11.10 7.54 11.06
N LEU A 47 -10.60 6.43 10.48
CA LEU A 47 -9.89 5.40 11.25
C LEU A 47 -8.57 5.95 11.81
N LEU A 48 -7.79 6.64 10.99
CA LEU A 48 -6.51 7.24 11.40
C LEU A 48 -6.72 8.39 12.39
N GLU A 49 -7.73 9.23 12.19
CA GLU A 49 -8.11 10.32 13.10
C GLU A 49 -8.50 9.78 14.48
N ARG A 50 -9.36 8.77 14.54
CA ARG A 50 -9.75 8.10 15.80
C ARG A 50 -8.59 7.42 16.50
N ALA A 51 -7.61 6.92 15.74
CA ALA A 51 -6.38 6.37 16.28
C ALA A 51 -5.39 7.45 16.76
N GLY A 52 -5.69 8.72 16.53
CA GLY A 52 -4.80 9.85 16.83
C GLY A 52 -3.57 9.91 15.93
N ALA A 53 -3.57 9.21 14.79
CA ALA A 53 -2.42 9.13 13.87
C ALA A 53 -2.39 10.26 12.84
N ILE A 54 -3.55 10.86 12.52
CA ILE A 54 -3.68 12.12 11.79
C ILE A 54 -4.64 13.04 12.53
N GLU A 55 -4.54 14.34 12.29
CA GLU A 55 -5.44 15.35 12.80
C GLU A 55 -5.85 16.33 11.72
N ARG A 56 -7.02 16.97 11.90
CA ARG A 56 -7.44 18.08 11.06
C ARG A 56 -6.88 19.39 11.61
N VAL A 57 -6.26 20.17 10.70
CA VAL A 57 -5.69 21.48 11.05
C VAL A 57 -6.19 22.54 10.08
N GLY A 58 -6.21 23.78 10.54
CA GLY A 58 -6.47 24.96 9.73
C GLY A 58 -5.29 25.36 8.85
N GLU A 59 -5.45 26.46 8.13
CA GLU A 59 -4.40 27.03 7.28
C GLU A 59 -3.18 27.47 8.09
N ASP A 60 -3.38 27.92 9.31
CA ASP A 60 -2.36 28.33 10.28
C ASP A 60 -1.69 27.14 11.02
N GLY A 61 -2.18 25.91 10.80
CA GLY A 61 -1.70 24.69 11.48
C GLY A 61 -2.33 24.49 12.87
N ALA A 62 -3.23 25.36 13.32
CA ALA A 62 -3.99 25.11 14.55
C ALA A 62 -5.02 24.00 14.36
N SER A 63 -5.42 23.35 15.46
CA SER A 63 -6.47 22.32 15.43
C SER A 63 -7.75 22.88 14.78
N TYR A 64 -8.27 22.15 13.78
CA TYR A 64 -9.47 22.56 13.07
C TYR A 64 -10.71 22.17 13.85
N GLU A 65 -11.48 23.18 14.26
CA GLU A 65 -12.81 22.99 14.82
C GLU A 65 -13.85 23.25 13.71
N GLU A 66 -14.72 22.28 13.49
CA GLU A 66 -15.82 22.41 12.55
C GLU A 66 -16.87 23.38 13.17
N VAL A 67 -16.89 24.58 12.64
CA VAL A 67 -17.86 25.60 13.08
C VAL A 67 -19.12 25.51 12.20
N GLU A 68 -20.27 25.32 12.83
CA GLU A 68 -21.54 25.36 12.13
C GLU A 68 -21.79 26.81 11.69
N LEU A 69 -21.67 27.05 10.37
CA LEU A 69 -21.84 28.40 9.79
C LEU A 69 -23.28 28.63 9.46
N GLU A 70 -23.90 29.62 10.14
CA GLU A 70 -25.23 30.08 9.77
C GLU A 70 -25.18 30.83 8.43
N PRO A 71 -26.16 30.63 7.52
CA PRO A 71 -26.23 31.35 6.27
C PRO A 71 -26.30 32.85 6.52
N LYS A 72 -25.55 33.65 5.76
CA LYS A 72 -25.56 35.10 5.86
C LYS A 72 -26.69 35.66 5.01
N THR A 73 -27.56 36.48 5.61
CA THR A 73 -28.59 37.22 4.86
C THR A 73 -27.93 38.36 4.08
N VAL A 74 -28.08 38.37 2.76
CA VAL A 74 -27.62 39.44 1.86
C VAL A 74 -28.84 40.05 1.17
N VAL A 75 -28.89 41.38 1.09
CA VAL A 75 -29.95 42.08 0.38
C VAL A 75 -29.43 42.56 -0.98
N VAL A 76 -30.03 42.05 -2.06
CA VAL A 76 -29.73 42.48 -3.44
C VAL A 76 -31.02 42.99 -4.07
N ASP A 77 -30.98 44.20 -4.55
CA ASP A 77 -32.14 44.91 -5.16
C ASP A 77 -33.40 44.92 -4.28
N GLY A 78 -33.23 44.98 -2.94
CA GLY A 78 -34.33 45.01 -1.98
C GLY A 78 -34.94 43.63 -1.66
N VAL A 79 -34.35 42.57 -2.17
CA VAL A 79 -34.75 41.18 -1.88
C VAL A 79 -33.69 40.52 -0.98
N GLU A 80 -34.15 39.87 0.08
CA GLU A 80 -33.27 39.12 0.99
C GLU A 80 -32.94 37.73 0.42
N TYR A 81 -31.64 37.41 0.35
CA TYR A 81 -31.12 36.09 -0.02
C TYR A 81 -30.32 35.53 1.12
N LEU A 82 -30.41 34.21 1.34
CA LEU A 82 -29.51 33.45 2.21
C LEU A 82 -28.32 33.00 1.44
N GLU A 83 -27.15 33.57 1.73
CA GLU A 83 -25.88 33.19 1.15
C GLU A 83 -25.21 32.13 2.03
N PRO A 84 -24.97 30.91 1.51
CA PRO A 84 -24.25 29.88 2.28
C PRO A 84 -22.81 30.33 2.54
N GLN A 85 -22.35 30.20 3.77
CA GLN A 85 -20.98 30.50 4.11
C GLN A 85 -20.12 29.26 3.79
N THR A 86 -18.97 29.49 3.15
CA THR A 86 -18.00 28.41 2.89
C THR A 86 -17.14 28.21 4.15
N PRO A 87 -17.07 27.00 4.72
CA PRO A 87 -16.20 26.74 5.86
C PRO A 87 -14.73 26.98 5.50
N ALA A 88 -13.93 27.34 6.50
CA ALA A 88 -12.50 27.49 6.31
C ALA A 88 -11.88 26.18 5.77
N PRO A 89 -10.84 26.26 4.92
CA PRO A 89 -10.20 25.07 4.39
C PRO A 89 -9.58 24.23 5.51
N ALA A 90 -9.86 22.94 5.51
CA ALA A 90 -9.29 21.98 6.43
C ALA A 90 -8.21 21.14 5.73
N PHE A 91 -7.20 20.77 6.48
CA PHE A 91 -6.06 20.00 6.03
C PHE A 91 -5.84 18.79 6.94
N TRP A 92 -5.30 17.73 6.41
CA TRP A 92 -4.79 16.60 7.18
C TRP A 92 -3.31 16.77 7.47
N LEU A 93 -2.91 16.45 8.70
CA LEU A 93 -1.53 16.42 9.16
C LEU A 93 -1.28 15.15 9.98
N THR A 94 -0.17 14.48 9.72
CA THR A 94 0.25 13.31 10.52
C THR A 94 0.78 13.78 11.87
N THR A 95 0.23 13.21 12.94
CA THR A 95 0.65 13.49 14.31
C THR A 95 1.94 12.76 14.67
N GLN A 96 2.50 13.04 15.86
CA GLN A 96 3.63 12.27 16.36
C GLN A 96 3.32 10.77 16.47
N ALA A 97 2.12 10.39 16.90
CA ALA A 97 1.71 8.98 16.94
C ALA A 97 1.70 8.34 15.54
N GLY A 98 1.29 9.07 14.51
CA GLY A 98 1.37 8.62 13.13
C GLY A 98 2.80 8.47 12.62
N LEU A 99 3.71 9.38 13.00
CA LEU A 99 5.15 9.28 12.69
C LEU A 99 5.78 8.07 13.36
N ASP A 100 5.42 7.81 14.62
CA ASP A 100 5.91 6.64 15.37
C ASP A 100 5.42 5.33 14.72
N MET A 101 4.18 5.30 14.20
CA MET A 101 3.67 4.16 13.42
C MET A 101 4.44 3.95 12.11
N LEU A 102 4.83 5.02 11.42
CA LEU A 102 5.67 4.93 10.23
C LEU A 102 7.08 4.43 10.55
N ALA A 103 7.67 4.89 11.64
CA ALA A 103 8.99 4.47 12.08
C ALA A 103 9.04 3.01 12.56
N ALA A 104 7.92 2.52 13.10
CA ALA A 104 7.77 1.12 13.53
C ALA A 104 7.45 0.16 12.35
N ASP A 105 7.24 0.67 11.14
CA ASP A 105 6.99 -0.16 9.97
C ASP A 105 8.29 -0.83 9.52
N ASP A 106 8.34 -2.16 9.64
CA ASP A 106 9.50 -2.97 9.29
C ASP A 106 9.15 -4.00 8.19
N PRO A 107 9.25 -3.61 6.91
CA PRO A 107 8.98 -4.52 5.80
C PRO A 107 10.05 -5.61 5.63
N GLU A 108 11.30 -5.33 6.02
CA GLU A 108 12.40 -6.30 5.94
C GLU A 108 12.18 -7.42 6.95
N GLY A 109 11.97 -7.09 8.22
CA GLY A 109 11.70 -8.08 9.27
C GLY A 109 10.46 -8.92 8.98
N ARG A 110 9.42 -8.36 8.34
CA ARG A 110 8.27 -9.15 7.89
C ARG A 110 8.62 -10.17 6.80
N THR A 111 9.54 -9.82 5.92
CA THR A 111 9.97 -10.74 4.85
C THR A 111 10.87 -11.82 5.41
N GLU A 112 11.75 -11.48 6.33
CA GLU A 112 12.58 -12.45 7.08
C GLU A 112 11.70 -13.45 7.85
N GLN A 113 10.74 -12.96 8.61
CA GLN A 113 9.78 -13.81 9.32
C GLN A 113 9.01 -14.72 8.36
N LEU A 114 8.57 -14.21 7.20
CA LEU A 114 7.90 -15.03 6.20
C LEU A 114 8.79 -16.19 5.72
N PHE A 115 10.08 -15.94 5.51
CA PHE A 115 11.01 -16.97 5.06
C PHE A 115 11.32 -18.00 6.15
N GLU A 116 11.40 -17.57 7.41
CA GLU A 116 11.52 -18.46 8.56
C GLU A 116 10.30 -19.37 8.73
N GLU A 117 9.09 -18.84 8.58
CA GLU A 117 7.85 -19.60 8.69
C GLU A 117 7.65 -20.59 7.53
N GLU A 118 8.16 -20.28 6.34
CA GLU A 118 7.90 -21.01 5.10
C GLU A 118 9.21 -21.59 4.48
N VAL A 119 10.17 -21.99 5.32
CA VAL A 119 11.50 -22.49 4.91
C VAL A 119 11.43 -23.53 3.79
N ALA A 120 10.46 -24.45 3.84
CA ALA A 120 10.30 -25.50 2.84
C ALA A 120 9.98 -24.96 1.42
N TYR A 121 9.52 -23.73 1.31
CA TYR A 121 9.09 -23.11 0.06
C TYR A 121 10.02 -21.99 -0.41
N LEU A 122 11.20 -21.82 0.18
CA LEU A 122 12.18 -20.80 -0.23
C LEU A 122 12.53 -20.88 -1.73
N PRO A 123 12.67 -22.05 -2.37
CA PRO A 123 12.88 -22.13 -3.82
C PRO A 123 11.75 -21.48 -4.62
N ILE A 124 10.49 -21.62 -4.17
CA ILE A 124 9.35 -21.03 -4.83
C ILE A 124 9.34 -19.51 -4.67
N PHE A 125 9.64 -18.99 -3.47
CA PHE A 125 9.79 -17.55 -3.24
C PHE A 125 10.91 -16.97 -4.11
N LYS A 126 12.09 -17.61 -4.15
CA LYS A 126 13.21 -17.21 -5.00
C LYS A 126 12.77 -17.11 -6.47
N ARG A 127 12.11 -18.14 -6.99
CA ARG A 127 11.64 -18.19 -8.38
C ARG A 127 10.66 -17.07 -8.71
N ILE A 128 9.70 -16.81 -7.82
CA ILE A 128 8.73 -15.73 -8.01
C ILE A 128 9.43 -14.36 -8.02
N LEU A 129 10.33 -14.10 -7.05
CA LEU A 129 11.08 -12.85 -6.99
C LEU A 129 11.98 -12.67 -8.22
N THR A 130 12.65 -13.75 -8.67
CA THR A 130 13.46 -13.75 -9.90
C THR A 130 12.63 -13.38 -11.12
N LEU A 131 11.44 -13.97 -11.30
CA LEU A 131 10.53 -13.60 -12.39
C LEU A 131 10.11 -12.14 -12.34
N CYS A 132 9.81 -11.64 -11.14
CA CYS A 132 9.37 -10.27 -10.93
C CYS A 132 10.52 -9.25 -11.00
N SER A 133 11.79 -9.67 -11.03
CA SER A 133 12.94 -8.78 -11.22
C SER A 133 13.14 -8.34 -12.67
N ALA A 134 12.50 -9.01 -13.63
CA ALA A 134 12.51 -8.60 -15.04
C ALA A 134 11.96 -7.19 -15.23
N ALA A 135 12.45 -6.49 -16.25
CA ALA A 135 11.92 -5.19 -16.64
C ALA A 135 10.41 -5.30 -16.95
N GLY A 136 9.57 -4.56 -16.19
CA GLY A 136 8.11 -4.63 -16.29
C GLY A 136 7.47 -5.78 -15.49
N GLY A 137 8.25 -6.49 -14.68
CA GLY A 137 7.74 -7.51 -13.76
C GLY A 137 7.22 -8.77 -14.43
N ALA A 138 6.44 -9.57 -13.69
CA ALA A 138 5.85 -10.81 -14.17
C ALA A 138 4.33 -10.84 -13.98
N SER A 139 3.61 -11.31 -14.98
CA SER A 139 2.17 -11.54 -14.88
C SER A 139 1.85 -12.78 -14.04
N ALA A 140 0.66 -12.82 -13.44
CA ALA A 140 0.20 -13.99 -12.68
C ALA A 140 0.26 -15.29 -13.52
N LYS A 141 0.03 -15.20 -14.84
CA LYS A 141 0.11 -16.36 -15.75
C LYS A 141 1.55 -16.87 -15.93
N GLN A 142 2.52 -15.98 -16.03
CA GLN A 142 3.94 -16.36 -16.11
C GLN A 142 4.40 -17.02 -14.82
N ILE A 143 4.05 -16.45 -13.68
CA ILE A 143 4.36 -17.00 -12.36
C ILE A 143 3.74 -18.40 -12.20
N ALA A 144 2.44 -18.54 -12.51
CA ALA A 144 1.75 -19.83 -12.43
C ALA A 144 2.40 -20.88 -13.33
N LYS A 145 2.76 -20.51 -14.57
CA LYS A 145 3.45 -21.41 -15.50
C LYS A 145 4.80 -21.93 -14.97
N ALA A 146 5.54 -21.08 -14.27
CA ALA A 146 6.87 -21.41 -13.76
C ALA A 146 6.83 -22.17 -12.42
N CYS A 147 5.77 -22.02 -11.62
CA CYS A 147 5.74 -22.54 -10.26
C CYS A 147 4.71 -23.65 -10.03
N ASP A 148 3.50 -23.58 -10.63
CA ASP A 148 2.37 -24.43 -10.23
C ASP A 148 2.55 -25.93 -10.53
N THR A 149 3.53 -26.29 -11.35
CA THR A 149 3.89 -27.69 -11.64
C THR A 149 5.01 -28.22 -10.77
N ASP A 150 5.62 -27.38 -9.92
CA ASP A 150 6.71 -27.76 -9.05
C ASP A 150 6.28 -28.86 -8.06
N PRO A 151 7.09 -29.92 -7.85
CA PRO A 151 6.81 -30.99 -6.89
C PRO A 151 6.52 -30.48 -5.47
N LEU A 152 7.17 -29.40 -5.02
CA LEU A 152 6.95 -28.80 -3.71
C LEU A 152 5.51 -28.30 -3.52
N LEU A 153 4.81 -28.00 -4.61
CA LEU A 153 3.44 -27.48 -4.58
C LEU A 153 2.37 -28.56 -4.83
N GLN A 154 2.74 -29.84 -4.94
CA GLN A 154 1.78 -30.89 -5.27
C GLN A 154 1.19 -31.58 -4.03
N SER A 155 1.92 -31.63 -2.90
CA SER A 155 1.46 -32.31 -1.70
C SER A 155 1.96 -31.62 -0.42
N PRO A 156 1.13 -30.84 0.27
CA PRO A 156 -0.27 -30.48 -0.10
C PRO A 156 -0.33 -29.61 -1.36
N ARG A 157 -1.47 -29.63 -2.04
CA ARG A 157 -1.64 -28.82 -3.26
C ARG A 157 -1.73 -27.36 -2.93
N TYR A 158 -0.75 -26.58 -3.37
CA TYR A 158 -0.74 -25.12 -3.33
C TYR A 158 -0.60 -24.54 -4.74
N TYR A 159 -0.94 -23.26 -4.87
CA TYR A 159 -0.75 -22.48 -6.09
C TYR A 159 0.17 -21.30 -5.81
N SER A 160 0.91 -20.89 -6.82
CA SER A 160 1.86 -19.76 -6.74
C SER A 160 1.20 -18.45 -6.27
N SER A 161 -0.10 -18.27 -6.53
CA SER A 161 -0.86 -17.12 -6.06
C SER A 161 -0.82 -16.94 -4.53
N ARG A 162 -0.78 -18.05 -3.76
CA ARG A 162 -0.62 -18.02 -2.31
C ARG A 162 0.70 -17.33 -1.91
N PHE A 163 1.79 -17.68 -2.59
CA PHE A 163 3.12 -17.16 -2.30
C PHE A 163 3.29 -15.73 -2.77
N VAL A 164 2.71 -15.38 -3.93
CA VAL A 164 2.61 -13.99 -4.40
C VAL A 164 1.86 -13.12 -3.40
N GLU A 165 0.73 -13.61 -2.86
CA GLU A 165 -0.01 -12.88 -1.84
C GLU A 165 0.82 -12.66 -0.56
N LYS A 166 1.57 -13.66 -0.10
CA LYS A 166 2.47 -13.54 1.06
C LYS A 166 3.59 -12.52 0.81
N LEU A 167 4.24 -12.58 -0.35
CA LEU A 167 5.25 -11.59 -0.75
C LEU A 167 4.67 -10.18 -0.90
N ASN A 168 3.46 -10.04 -1.43
CA ASN A 168 2.79 -8.75 -1.43
C ASN A 168 2.50 -8.26 -0.02
N LYS A 169 2.08 -9.13 0.90
CA LYS A 169 1.80 -8.79 2.30
C LYS A 169 3.04 -8.35 3.07
N SER A 170 4.20 -8.94 2.80
CA SER A 170 5.49 -8.55 3.38
C SER A 170 6.15 -7.34 2.68
N ASP A 171 5.45 -6.70 1.74
CA ASP A 171 5.95 -5.59 0.92
C ASP A 171 7.07 -5.94 -0.06
N ALA A 172 7.38 -7.21 -0.28
CA ALA A 172 8.38 -7.62 -1.28
C ALA A 172 7.90 -7.46 -2.73
N LEU A 173 6.59 -7.56 -2.96
CA LEU A 173 5.97 -7.36 -4.28
C LEU A 173 4.92 -6.25 -4.25
N THR A 174 4.76 -5.59 -5.40
CA THR A 174 3.67 -4.64 -5.65
C THR A 174 2.98 -4.96 -6.97
N TRP A 175 1.65 -4.72 -7.03
CA TRP A 175 0.88 -4.89 -8.25
C TRP A 175 0.92 -3.62 -9.10
N ALA A 176 1.42 -3.70 -10.33
CA ALA A 176 1.53 -2.59 -11.28
C ALA A 176 0.38 -2.56 -12.32
N GLY A 177 -0.80 -3.12 -11.96
CA GLY A 177 -2.00 -3.12 -12.80
C GLY A 177 -2.11 -4.32 -13.75
N LYS A 178 -0.99 -4.90 -14.22
CA LYS A 178 -0.95 -6.09 -15.08
C LYS A 178 0.09 -7.12 -14.64
N THR A 179 1.11 -6.68 -13.93
CA THR A 179 2.27 -7.45 -13.51
C THR A 179 2.58 -7.22 -12.03
N TRP A 180 3.25 -8.18 -11.45
CA TRP A 180 3.88 -8.07 -10.14
C TRP A 180 5.32 -7.61 -10.33
N GLU A 181 5.73 -6.60 -9.59
CA GLU A 181 7.06 -6.00 -9.64
C GLU A 181 7.72 -6.06 -8.27
N LEU A 182 9.06 -6.14 -8.26
CA LEU A 182 9.82 -6.03 -7.02
C LEU A 182 9.75 -4.63 -6.44
N THR A 183 9.51 -4.55 -5.15
CA THR A 183 9.81 -3.36 -4.36
C THR A 183 11.30 -3.31 -4.01
N GLN A 184 11.75 -2.29 -3.24
CA GLN A 184 13.10 -2.31 -2.68
C GLN A 184 13.29 -3.50 -1.73
N THR A 185 12.33 -3.73 -0.81
CA THR A 185 12.30 -4.91 0.08
C THR A 185 12.36 -6.22 -0.70
N GLY A 186 11.68 -6.30 -1.86
CA GLY A 186 11.73 -7.49 -2.72
C GLY A 186 13.09 -7.74 -3.34
N ARG A 187 13.86 -6.70 -3.67
CA ARG A 187 15.25 -6.85 -4.15
C ARG A 187 16.17 -7.36 -3.05
N GLU A 188 16.02 -6.83 -1.84
CA GLU A 188 16.77 -7.26 -0.66
C GLU A 188 16.41 -8.71 -0.28
N ALA A 189 15.13 -9.06 -0.32
CA ALA A 189 14.64 -10.42 -0.12
C ALA A 189 15.21 -11.41 -1.15
N LEU A 190 15.30 -11.02 -2.43
CA LEU A 190 15.90 -11.86 -3.46
C LEU A 190 17.40 -12.10 -3.20
N ALA A 191 18.13 -11.06 -2.76
CA ALA A 191 19.53 -11.17 -2.38
C ALA A 191 19.73 -12.12 -1.18
N GLN A 192 18.86 -12.10 -0.18
CA GLN A 192 18.89 -13.05 0.94
C GLN A 192 18.72 -14.52 0.49
N LEU A 193 18.00 -14.73 -0.61
CA LEU A 193 17.76 -16.07 -1.16
C LEU A 193 18.83 -16.54 -2.17
N GLU A 194 19.93 -15.81 -2.37
CA GLU A 194 20.98 -16.19 -3.34
C GLU A 194 21.53 -17.61 -3.09
N SER A 195 21.72 -17.98 -1.83
CA SER A 195 22.24 -19.30 -1.43
C SER A 195 21.21 -20.44 -1.54
N VAL A 196 19.93 -20.13 -1.76
CA VAL A 196 18.88 -21.14 -1.92
C VAL A 196 19.03 -21.81 -3.29
N ASP A 197 19.13 -23.12 -3.31
CA ASP A 197 19.22 -23.89 -4.55
C ASP A 197 17.85 -23.92 -5.26
N ASP A 198 17.77 -23.34 -6.45
CA ASP A 198 16.62 -23.40 -7.36
C ASP A 198 17.10 -23.33 -8.81
N PRO A 199 17.32 -24.48 -9.47
CA PRO A 199 17.79 -24.53 -10.85
C PRO A 199 16.89 -23.78 -11.84
N ALA A 200 15.59 -23.74 -11.58
CA ALA A 200 14.63 -22.99 -12.42
C ALA A 200 14.84 -21.47 -12.34
N SER A 201 15.24 -20.95 -11.18
CA SER A 201 15.61 -19.52 -11.05
C SER A 201 16.86 -19.18 -11.87
N ALA A 202 17.84 -20.06 -11.89
CA ALA A 202 19.06 -19.87 -12.68
C ALA A 202 18.76 -19.82 -14.20
N GLU A 203 17.88 -20.68 -14.68
CA GLU A 203 17.44 -20.67 -16.08
C GLU A 203 16.67 -19.38 -16.44
N ILE A 204 15.81 -18.90 -15.52
CA ILE A 204 15.08 -17.63 -15.71
C ILE A 204 16.06 -16.46 -15.82
N LEU A 205 17.05 -16.36 -14.93
CA LEU A 205 18.07 -15.30 -14.97
C LEU A 205 18.85 -15.31 -16.28
N ALA A 206 19.30 -16.48 -16.73
CA ALA A 206 20.01 -16.61 -18.01
C ALA A 206 19.17 -16.13 -19.21
N ASN A 207 17.85 -16.32 -19.17
CA ASN A 207 16.94 -15.83 -20.21
C ASN A 207 16.59 -14.33 -20.11
N LEU A 208 16.82 -13.71 -18.94
CA LEU A 208 16.61 -12.25 -18.77
C LEU A 208 17.84 -11.44 -19.19
N GLU A 209 19.05 -12.06 -19.18
CA GLU A 209 20.31 -11.43 -19.56
C GLU A 209 20.63 -11.58 -21.06
N ALA A 210 19.92 -12.43 -21.78
CA ALA A 210 20.10 -12.70 -23.21
C ALA A 210 19.26 -11.76 -24.09
#